data_add647241832f00b49c40f6e599ea4c3
#
_entry.id   add647241832f00b49c40f6e599ea4c3
#
_cell.length_a   1.000
_cell.length_b   1.000
_cell.length_c   1.000
_cell.angle_alpha   90.00
_cell.angle_beta   90.00
_cell.angle_gamma   90.00
#
_symmetry.space_group_name_H-M   'P 1'
#
loop_
_entity.id
_entity.type
_entity.pdbx_description
1 polymer ?
#
loop_
_entity_poly.entity_id
_entity_poly.type
_entity_poly.pdbx_seq_one_letter_code
_entity_poly.pdbx_strand_id
1 'polypeptide(L)'
;MYKRQIDNNHKVFITEPYSQRFIKNLSSKNKFHSGLKINLSKKLIFKKYAKELFLEKYDLIVIALSLSGINFVGKELKKYKVRSPVLVLTKGLKYEKKNKKITTISQTLLKNIPKLNVSVLKGPCLAKELARKSQTSVIIANKNIKIAKFLGKMISTKYYLIEYSKDVIGVEICSAIKNIYSMIIGSGLSLNKSSSLFQKSLSEMKYITRQLKGKEETVLSLAGVGDLYVSAAGGRNSKMGNYLGQGFTFKSAKKKFMVNDTVEGEQLVREIAPFILKKFNSKKIPLMFRMIRAILKNKKFSI
;
A
#
# COMPACT_ATOMS: atom_id res chain seq x y z
N MET A 1 -0.58 -6.82 -11.15
CA MET A 1 -1.94 -6.44 -11.57
C MET A 1 -2.17 -6.62 -13.06
N TYR A 2 -1.44 -5.96 -13.95
CA TYR A 2 -1.65 -5.98 -15.41
C TYR A 2 -1.72 -7.39 -16.04
N LYS A 3 -0.99 -8.40 -15.51
CA LYS A 3 -1.04 -9.77 -16.03
C LYS A 3 -2.45 -10.37 -15.93
N ARG A 4 -3.16 -10.09 -14.84
CA ARG A 4 -4.52 -10.59 -14.61
C ARG A 4 -5.56 -9.98 -15.55
N GLN A 5 -5.43 -8.68 -15.84
CA GLN A 5 -6.34 -8.03 -16.80
C GLN A 5 -6.17 -8.60 -18.20
N ILE A 6 -4.94 -8.98 -18.56
CA ILE A 6 -4.68 -9.69 -19.82
C ILE A 6 -5.31 -11.11 -19.80
N ASP A 7 -5.24 -11.82 -18.67
CA ASP A 7 -5.89 -13.14 -18.52
C ASP A 7 -7.43 -13.03 -18.64
N ASN A 8 -8.01 -11.85 -18.33
CA ASN A 8 -9.43 -11.52 -18.53
C ASN A 8 -9.73 -10.87 -19.89
N ASN A 9 -8.81 -10.95 -20.85
CA ASN A 9 -8.94 -10.39 -22.21
C ASN A 9 -9.13 -8.86 -22.27
N HIS A 10 -8.71 -8.12 -21.22
CA HIS A 10 -8.71 -6.67 -21.26
C HIS A 10 -7.56 -6.12 -22.10
N LYS A 11 -7.79 -5.02 -22.79
CA LYS A 11 -6.73 -4.21 -23.42
C LYS A 11 -6.06 -3.36 -22.34
N VAL A 12 -4.76 -3.60 -22.08
CA VAL A 12 -4.06 -2.99 -20.96
C VAL A 12 -2.93 -2.09 -21.47
N PHE A 13 -3.00 -0.82 -21.12
CA PHE A 13 -1.96 0.18 -21.34
C PHE A 13 -1.17 0.41 -20.07
N ILE A 14 0.15 0.50 -20.19
CA ILE A 14 1.05 0.83 -19.08
C ILE A 14 1.87 2.04 -19.46
N THR A 15 1.94 3.01 -18.57
CA THR A 15 2.81 4.18 -18.70
C THR A 15 3.49 4.49 -17.37
N GLU A 16 4.65 5.15 -17.43
CA GLU A 16 5.46 5.56 -16.28
C GLU A 16 6.03 6.95 -16.55
N PRO A 17 5.63 7.97 -15.80
CA PRO A 17 6.04 9.36 -16.09
C PRO A 17 7.51 9.66 -15.72
N TYR A 18 8.08 8.94 -14.75
CA TYR A 18 9.39 9.27 -14.18
C TYR A 18 10.53 8.41 -14.70
N SER A 19 10.26 7.19 -15.16
CA SER A 19 11.27 6.24 -15.63
C SER A 19 10.98 5.74 -17.04
N GLN A 20 11.19 6.62 -18.03
CA GLN A 20 11.04 6.22 -19.44
C GLN A 20 11.97 5.07 -19.83
N ARG A 21 13.16 4.96 -19.19
CA ARG A 21 14.08 3.83 -19.37
C ARG A 21 13.43 2.50 -18.95
N PHE A 22 12.66 2.50 -17.85
CA PHE A 22 11.92 1.32 -17.39
C PHE A 22 10.89 0.87 -18.45
N ILE A 23 10.11 1.80 -18.98
CA ILE A 23 9.13 1.52 -20.04
C ILE A 23 9.84 1.00 -21.30
N LYS A 24 10.93 1.64 -21.72
CA LYS A 24 11.73 1.22 -22.89
C LYS A 24 12.24 -0.21 -22.73
N ASN A 25 12.77 -0.56 -21.56
CA ASN A 25 13.25 -1.93 -21.28
C ASN A 25 12.13 -2.97 -21.34
N LEU A 26 10.93 -2.65 -20.78
CA LEU A 26 9.78 -3.54 -20.82
C LEU A 26 9.11 -3.62 -22.18
N SER A 27 9.32 -2.63 -23.05
CA SER A 27 8.81 -2.61 -24.44
C SER A 27 9.67 -3.44 -25.42
N SER A 28 10.84 -3.93 -24.99
CA SER A 28 11.70 -4.78 -25.79
C SER A 28 10.98 -6.06 -26.25
N LYS A 29 11.49 -6.73 -27.30
CA LYS A 29 10.89 -7.95 -27.87
C LYS A 29 10.54 -9.01 -26.81
N ASN A 30 11.38 -9.17 -25.80
CA ASN A 30 11.20 -10.20 -24.76
C ASN A 30 10.33 -9.79 -23.59
N LYS A 31 9.99 -8.48 -23.44
CA LYS A 31 9.20 -7.94 -22.34
C LYS A 31 9.59 -8.53 -20.95
N PHE A 32 10.91 -8.71 -20.74
CA PHE A 32 11.42 -9.34 -19.52
C PHE A 32 11.41 -8.38 -18.34
N HIS A 33 10.79 -8.80 -17.24
CA HIS A 33 10.76 -8.05 -15.98
C HIS A 33 11.84 -8.58 -15.03
N SER A 34 12.98 -7.90 -14.95
CA SER A 34 14.16 -8.32 -14.18
C SER A 34 13.88 -8.58 -12.69
N GLY A 35 13.10 -7.73 -12.04
CA GLY A 35 12.75 -7.88 -10.61
C GLY A 35 11.86 -9.07 -10.30
N LEU A 36 11.04 -9.54 -11.24
CA LEU A 36 10.19 -10.72 -11.10
C LEU A 36 10.78 -11.96 -11.77
N LYS A 37 11.82 -11.79 -12.59
CA LYS A 37 12.46 -12.86 -13.40
C LYS A 37 11.44 -13.61 -14.28
N ILE A 38 10.52 -12.89 -14.93
CA ILE A 38 9.51 -13.44 -15.83
C ILE A 38 9.38 -12.62 -17.10
N ASN A 39 8.91 -13.26 -18.16
CA ASN A 39 8.46 -12.58 -19.36
C ASN A 39 7.01 -12.11 -19.16
N LEU A 40 6.74 -10.86 -19.51
CA LEU A 40 5.41 -10.30 -19.49
C LEU A 40 4.64 -10.71 -20.76
N SER A 41 3.31 -10.66 -20.70
CA SER A 41 2.47 -10.96 -21.86
C SER A 41 2.76 -10.03 -23.04
N LYS A 42 2.83 -10.59 -24.24
CA LYS A 42 2.95 -9.83 -25.50
C LYS A 42 1.77 -8.89 -25.74
N LYS A 43 0.59 -9.21 -25.18
CA LYS A 43 -0.64 -8.38 -25.25
C LYS A 43 -0.57 -7.07 -24.45
N LEU A 44 0.42 -6.90 -23.55
CA LEU A 44 0.61 -5.64 -22.82
C LEU A 44 1.12 -4.54 -23.76
N ILE A 45 0.50 -3.37 -23.68
CA ILE A 45 0.85 -2.21 -24.49
C ILE A 45 1.55 -1.20 -23.58
N PHE A 46 2.83 -0.94 -23.85
CA PHE A 46 3.59 0.09 -23.15
C PHE A 46 3.52 1.38 -23.95
N LYS A 47 2.97 2.44 -23.34
CA LYS A 47 2.91 3.77 -23.96
C LYS A 47 3.90 4.69 -23.26
N LYS A 48 4.61 5.52 -24.05
CA LYS A 48 5.35 6.65 -23.51
C LYS A 48 4.36 7.57 -22.78
N TYR A 49 4.78 8.11 -21.63
CA TYR A 49 3.94 9.07 -20.93
C TYR A 49 3.71 10.30 -21.82
N ALA A 50 2.46 10.63 -22.01
CA ALA A 50 2.03 11.77 -22.82
C ALA A 50 0.69 12.29 -22.28
N LYS A 51 0.41 13.56 -22.52
CA LYS A 51 -0.82 14.24 -22.05
C LYS A 51 -2.09 13.62 -22.64
N GLU A 52 -1.99 13.16 -23.86
CA GLU A 52 -3.06 12.55 -24.66
C GLU A 52 -3.65 11.30 -23.97
N LEU A 53 -2.84 10.61 -23.15
CA LEU A 53 -3.31 9.45 -22.37
C LEU A 53 -4.45 9.80 -21.39
N PHE A 54 -4.54 11.05 -20.95
CA PHE A 54 -5.61 11.50 -20.06
C PHE A 54 -6.86 11.96 -20.80
N LEU A 55 -6.77 12.14 -22.10
CA LEU A 55 -7.89 12.53 -22.98
C LEU A 55 -8.67 11.31 -23.48
N GLU A 56 -8.02 10.13 -23.48
CA GLU A 56 -8.67 8.87 -23.85
C GLU A 56 -9.69 8.45 -22.76
N LYS A 57 -10.79 7.85 -23.19
CA LYS A 57 -11.78 7.25 -22.28
C LYS A 57 -11.36 5.83 -21.93
N TYR A 58 -11.20 5.55 -20.64
CA TYR A 58 -10.88 4.21 -20.13
C TYR A 58 -12.03 3.70 -19.26
N ASP A 59 -12.26 2.38 -19.29
CA ASP A 59 -13.20 1.72 -18.37
C ASP A 59 -12.67 1.73 -16.93
N LEU A 60 -11.34 1.75 -16.76
CA LEU A 60 -10.66 1.80 -15.47
C LEU A 60 -9.27 2.40 -15.59
N ILE A 61 -8.96 3.36 -14.73
CA ILE A 61 -7.59 3.86 -14.52
C ILE A 61 -7.05 3.28 -13.21
N VAL A 62 -5.88 2.64 -13.27
CA VAL A 62 -5.23 2.06 -12.11
C VAL A 62 -4.03 2.92 -11.70
N ILE A 63 -4.06 3.43 -10.46
CA ILE A 63 -2.96 4.20 -9.86
C ILE A 63 -2.11 3.25 -9.00
N ALA A 64 -0.88 2.98 -9.47
CA ALA A 64 0.09 2.11 -8.80
C ALA A 64 1.43 2.82 -8.61
N LEU A 65 1.40 4.04 -8.12
CA LEU A 65 2.55 4.92 -7.89
C LEU A 65 3.03 4.87 -6.44
N SER A 66 4.21 5.41 -6.19
CA SER A 66 4.64 5.75 -4.83
C SER A 66 3.76 6.87 -4.24
N LEU A 67 3.80 7.03 -2.92
CA LEU A 67 3.02 8.09 -2.23
C LEU A 67 3.35 9.50 -2.77
N SER A 68 4.61 9.75 -3.12
CA SER A 68 5.07 11.02 -3.72
C SER A 68 4.42 11.32 -5.08
N GLY A 69 4.09 10.30 -5.87
CA GLY A 69 3.45 10.44 -7.18
C GLY A 69 1.97 10.81 -7.14
N ILE A 70 1.30 10.66 -5.98
CA ILE A 70 -0.15 10.90 -5.88
C ILE A 70 -0.53 12.35 -6.16
N ASN A 71 0.25 13.31 -5.69
CA ASN A 71 -0.04 14.73 -5.97
C ASN A 71 0.08 15.05 -7.47
N PHE A 72 1.06 14.47 -8.14
CA PHE A 72 1.25 14.64 -9.58
C PHE A 72 0.05 14.07 -10.34
N VAL A 73 -0.29 12.80 -10.14
CA VAL A 73 -1.42 12.20 -10.87
C VAL A 73 -2.74 12.88 -10.54
N GLY A 74 -2.96 13.32 -9.30
CA GLY A 74 -4.15 14.08 -8.92
C GLY A 74 -4.28 15.41 -9.68
N LYS A 75 -3.17 16.12 -9.91
CA LYS A 75 -3.16 17.34 -10.75
C LYS A 75 -3.51 17.03 -12.21
N GLU A 76 -2.93 15.98 -12.77
CA GLU A 76 -3.18 15.55 -14.15
C GLU A 76 -4.64 15.13 -14.34
N LEU A 77 -5.18 14.28 -13.47
CA LEU A 77 -6.59 13.87 -13.51
C LEU A 77 -7.55 15.08 -13.44
N LYS A 78 -7.23 16.08 -12.61
CA LYS A 78 -8.00 17.32 -12.49
C LYS A 78 -7.92 18.16 -13.77
N LYS A 79 -6.70 18.39 -14.25
CA LYS A 79 -6.41 19.21 -15.45
C LYS A 79 -7.16 18.70 -16.66
N TYR A 80 -7.16 17.39 -16.89
CA TYR A 80 -7.81 16.77 -18.03
C TYR A 80 -9.26 16.33 -17.76
N LYS A 81 -9.84 16.76 -16.63
CA LYS A 81 -11.25 16.51 -16.26
C LYS A 81 -11.64 15.03 -16.38
N VAL A 82 -10.73 14.14 -15.98
CA VAL A 82 -10.91 12.68 -16.08
C VAL A 82 -12.16 12.24 -15.32
N ARG A 83 -13.01 11.44 -15.97
CA ARG A 83 -14.26 10.89 -15.40
C ARG A 83 -14.24 9.37 -15.25
N SER A 84 -13.26 8.69 -15.86
CA SER A 84 -13.10 7.25 -15.73
C SER A 84 -12.97 6.83 -14.27
N PRO A 85 -13.51 5.66 -13.86
CA PRO A 85 -13.30 5.10 -12.53
C PRO A 85 -11.80 4.93 -12.24
N VAL A 86 -11.40 5.22 -11.00
CA VAL A 86 -10.02 5.12 -10.56
C VAL A 86 -9.89 4.05 -9.48
N LEU A 87 -8.93 3.14 -9.63
CA LEU A 87 -8.56 2.13 -8.64
C LEU A 87 -7.16 2.38 -8.10
N VAL A 88 -7.06 2.69 -6.80
CA VAL A 88 -5.81 3.06 -6.14
C VAL A 88 -5.18 1.85 -5.45
N LEU A 89 -3.97 1.48 -5.88
CA LEU A 89 -3.16 0.43 -5.26
C LEU A 89 -2.15 0.99 -4.26
N THR A 90 -1.74 2.24 -4.44
CA THR A 90 -0.76 2.93 -3.60
C THR A 90 -1.12 2.82 -2.12
N LYS A 91 -0.16 2.43 -1.28
CA LYS A 91 -0.30 2.35 0.18
C LYS A 91 0.34 3.59 0.82
N GLY A 92 -0.27 4.09 1.89
CA GLY A 92 0.28 5.20 2.67
C GLY A 92 -0.79 6.13 3.20
N LEU A 93 -0.36 7.00 4.11
CA LEU A 93 -1.15 8.09 4.69
C LEU A 93 -0.35 9.37 4.54
N LYS A 94 -1.01 10.51 4.50
CA LYS A 94 -0.38 11.81 4.39
C LYS A 94 -0.74 12.69 5.58
N TYR A 95 0.25 13.37 6.13
CA TYR A 95 0.03 14.39 7.15
C TYR A 95 -0.13 15.76 6.51
N GLU A 96 -1.30 16.34 6.60
CA GLU A 96 -1.57 17.72 6.17
C GLU A 96 -1.20 18.69 7.28
N LYS A 97 -0.02 19.31 7.18
CA LYS A 97 0.50 20.26 8.20
C LYS A 97 -0.46 21.43 8.47
N LYS A 98 -1.05 22.01 7.40
CA LYS A 98 -1.99 23.15 7.50
C LYS A 98 -3.21 22.81 8.36
N ASN A 99 -3.80 21.65 8.14
CA ASN A 99 -5.05 21.22 8.81
C ASN A 99 -4.77 20.31 10.04
N LYS A 100 -3.50 20.02 10.33
CA LYS A 100 -3.06 19.15 11.44
C LYS A 100 -3.81 17.82 11.49
N LYS A 101 -4.03 17.17 10.33
CA LYS A 101 -4.77 15.91 10.21
C LYS A 101 -4.06 14.90 9.30
N ILE A 102 -4.38 13.61 9.51
CA ILE A 102 -4.03 12.54 8.58
C ILE A 102 -5.11 12.45 7.50
N THR A 103 -4.67 12.27 6.26
CA THR A 103 -5.54 11.97 5.12
C THR A 103 -5.10 10.70 4.43
N THR A 104 -6.07 9.94 3.93
CA THR A 104 -5.81 8.80 3.06
C THR A 104 -5.58 9.28 1.62
N ILE A 105 -5.12 8.37 0.77
CA ILE A 105 -4.87 8.69 -0.65
C ILE A 105 -6.18 9.02 -1.37
N SER A 106 -7.24 8.23 -1.11
CA SER A 106 -8.56 8.51 -1.69
C SER A 106 -9.10 9.87 -1.26
N GLN A 107 -8.97 10.22 0.02
CA GLN A 107 -9.34 11.55 0.51
C GLN A 107 -8.55 12.66 -0.16
N THR A 108 -7.24 12.46 -0.38
CA THR A 108 -6.39 13.44 -1.07
C THR A 108 -6.83 13.66 -2.52
N LEU A 109 -7.18 12.60 -3.25
CA LEU A 109 -7.70 12.70 -4.61
C LEU A 109 -9.08 13.39 -4.64
N LEU A 110 -9.99 12.97 -3.78
CA LEU A 110 -11.35 13.52 -3.71
C LEU A 110 -11.39 14.99 -3.27
N LYS A 111 -10.44 15.45 -2.46
CA LYS A 111 -10.31 16.87 -2.11
C LYS A 111 -10.05 17.74 -3.34
N ASN A 112 -9.28 17.23 -4.30
CA ASN A 112 -8.97 17.94 -5.54
C ASN A 112 -9.99 17.73 -6.63
N ILE A 113 -10.70 16.59 -6.63
CA ILE A 113 -11.67 16.17 -7.65
C ILE A 113 -12.86 15.49 -6.93
N PRO A 114 -13.81 16.26 -6.38
CA PRO A 114 -14.88 15.72 -5.53
C PRO A 114 -15.79 14.68 -6.20
N LYS A 115 -15.96 14.77 -7.52
CA LYS A 115 -16.81 13.86 -8.31
C LYS A 115 -16.06 12.64 -8.86
N LEU A 116 -14.77 12.48 -8.55
CA LEU A 116 -13.99 11.33 -9.02
C LEU A 116 -14.48 10.04 -8.36
N ASN A 117 -14.74 9.02 -9.17
CA ASN A 117 -15.10 7.70 -8.67
C ASN A 117 -13.83 6.95 -8.25
N VAL A 118 -13.49 7.02 -6.97
CA VAL A 118 -12.28 6.41 -6.41
C VAL A 118 -12.62 5.15 -5.65
N SER A 119 -12.00 4.05 -6.07
CA SER A 119 -11.95 2.78 -5.33
C SER A 119 -10.52 2.51 -4.89
N VAL A 120 -10.35 1.73 -3.84
CA VAL A 120 -9.03 1.29 -3.37
C VAL A 120 -8.96 -0.23 -3.38
N LEU A 121 -7.79 -0.78 -3.75
CA LEU A 121 -7.52 -2.21 -3.70
C LEU A 121 -6.34 -2.45 -2.76
N LYS A 122 -6.57 -3.27 -1.72
CA LYS A 122 -5.59 -3.58 -0.68
C LYS A 122 -5.64 -5.08 -0.35
N GLY A 123 -4.71 -5.51 0.50
CA GLY A 123 -4.64 -6.89 0.97
C GLY A 123 -3.28 -7.54 0.69
N PRO A 124 -3.11 -8.81 1.08
CA PRO A 124 -1.90 -9.58 0.87
C PRO A 124 -1.67 -9.79 -0.63
N CYS A 125 -0.48 -9.42 -1.11
CA CYS A 125 -0.23 -9.47 -2.55
C CYS A 125 1.28 -9.48 -2.83
N LEU A 126 1.91 -10.63 -2.71
CA LEU A 126 3.32 -10.80 -3.06
C LEU A 126 3.48 -10.92 -4.58
N ALA A 127 4.26 -10.01 -5.16
CA ALA A 127 4.40 -9.90 -6.61
C ALA A 127 4.94 -11.20 -7.26
N LYS A 128 5.85 -11.93 -6.58
CA LYS A 128 6.38 -13.20 -7.06
C LYS A 128 5.32 -14.30 -7.09
N GLU A 129 4.47 -14.39 -6.08
CA GLU A 129 3.36 -15.37 -6.03
C GLU A 129 2.31 -15.07 -7.09
N LEU A 130 1.95 -13.81 -7.25
CA LEU A 130 1.06 -13.39 -8.33
C LEU A 130 1.63 -13.70 -9.72
N ALA A 131 2.94 -13.55 -9.90
CA ALA A 131 3.60 -13.90 -11.16
C ALA A 131 3.49 -15.40 -11.48
N ARG A 132 3.44 -16.24 -10.44
CA ARG A 132 3.27 -17.70 -10.53
C ARG A 132 1.79 -18.12 -10.54
N LYS A 133 0.85 -17.18 -10.54
CA LYS A 133 -0.60 -17.43 -10.44
C LYS A 133 -1.02 -18.17 -9.16
N SER A 134 -0.26 -18.00 -8.06
CA SER A 134 -0.67 -18.49 -6.75
C SER A 134 -1.97 -17.82 -6.33
N GLN A 135 -2.86 -18.59 -5.70
CA GLN A 135 -4.14 -18.06 -5.22
C GLN A 135 -3.92 -16.91 -4.24
N THR A 136 -4.59 -15.82 -4.48
CA THR A 136 -4.45 -14.57 -3.71
C THR A 136 -5.83 -13.95 -3.54
N SER A 137 -6.16 -13.57 -2.31
CA SER A 137 -7.39 -12.82 -2.01
C SER A 137 -7.03 -11.39 -1.61
N VAL A 138 -7.78 -10.42 -2.14
CA VAL A 138 -7.63 -8.99 -1.84
C VAL A 138 -9.00 -8.34 -1.67
N ILE A 139 -9.00 -7.11 -1.14
CA ILE A 139 -10.23 -6.36 -0.90
C ILE A 139 -10.30 -5.11 -1.77
N ILE A 140 -11.45 -4.88 -2.42
CA ILE A 140 -11.79 -3.62 -3.05
C ILE A 140 -12.76 -2.87 -2.13
N ALA A 141 -12.42 -1.62 -1.82
CA ALA A 141 -13.33 -0.75 -1.09
C ALA A 141 -13.78 0.45 -1.94
N ASN A 142 -15.07 0.70 -1.90
CA ASN A 142 -15.71 1.90 -2.45
C ASN A 142 -16.95 2.21 -1.61
N LYS A 143 -17.26 3.50 -1.40
CA LYS A 143 -18.48 3.92 -0.67
C LYS A 143 -19.75 3.32 -1.29
N ASN A 144 -19.79 3.18 -2.61
CA ASN A 144 -20.82 2.46 -3.35
C ASN A 144 -20.37 1.01 -3.61
N ILE A 145 -20.97 0.07 -2.90
CA ILE A 145 -20.61 -1.35 -3.00
C ILE A 145 -20.88 -1.94 -4.40
N LYS A 146 -21.83 -1.40 -5.16
CA LYS A 146 -22.11 -1.83 -6.54
C LYS A 146 -20.90 -1.55 -7.44
N ILE A 147 -20.23 -0.41 -7.24
CA ILE A 147 -19.01 -0.04 -7.98
C ILE A 147 -17.86 -0.99 -7.59
N ALA A 148 -17.66 -1.26 -6.29
CA ALA A 148 -16.64 -2.22 -5.85
C ALA A 148 -16.85 -3.60 -6.48
N LYS A 149 -18.09 -4.11 -6.51
CA LYS A 149 -18.45 -5.39 -7.14
C LYS A 149 -18.24 -5.38 -8.66
N PHE A 150 -18.60 -4.28 -9.33
CA PHE A 150 -18.37 -4.11 -10.78
C PHE A 150 -16.87 -4.19 -11.10
N LEU A 151 -16.03 -3.44 -10.39
CA LEU A 151 -14.58 -3.48 -10.57
C LEU A 151 -14.01 -4.85 -10.21
N GLY A 152 -14.54 -5.51 -9.19
CA GLY A 152 -14.13 -6.85 -8.82
C GLY A 152 -14.38 -7.85 -9.95
N LYS A 153 -15.53 -7.81 -10.60
CA LYS A 153 -15.82 -8.65 -11.78
C LYS A 153 -14.84 -8.42 -12.92
N MET A 154 -14.41 -7.17 -13.14
CA MET A 154 -13.43 -6.86 -14.19
C MET A 154 -12.03 -7.44 -13.90
N ILE A 155 -11.62 -7.53 -12.62
CA ILE A 155 -10.23 -7.86 -12.28
C ILE A 155 -10.05 -9.21 -11.60
N SER A 156 -11.12 -9.88 -11.16
CA SER A 156 -11.05 -11.23 -10.58
C SER A 156 -10.62 -12.27 -11.61
N THR A 157 -9.96 -13.32 -11.13
CA THR A 157 -9.59 -14.51 -11.91
C THR A 157 -9.75 -15.75 -11.03
N LYS A 158 -9.60 -16.95 -11.59
CA LYS A 158 -9.62 -18.20 -10.79
C LYS A 158 -8.60 -18.21 -9.63
N TYR A 159 -7.52 -17.43 -9.74
CA TYR A 159 -6.45 -17.34 -8.72
C TYR A 159 -6.35 -15.97 -8.06
N TYR A 160 -7.26 -15.03 -8.37
CA TYR A 160 -7.28 -13.70 -7.75
C TYR A 160 -8.69 -13.35 -7.31
N LEU A 161 -8.95 -13.61 -6.05
CA LEU A 161 -10.26 -13.48 -5.43
C LEU A 161 -10.44 -12.09 -4.83
N ILE A 162 -11.68 -11.59 -4.91
CA ILE A 162 -11.97 -10.22 -4.48
C ILE A 162 -13.03 -10.22 -3.39
N GLU A 163 -12.70 -9.65 -2.25
CA GLU A 163 -13.65 -9.25 -1.22
C GLU A 163 -14.03 -7.78 -1.40
N TYR A 164 -15.12 -7.36 -0.78
CA TYR A 164 -15.68 -6.03 -0.96
C TYR A 164 -15.96 -5.34 0.37
N SER A 165 -15.70 -4.03 0.43
CA SER A 165 -15.99 -3.20 1.60
C SER A 165 -16.56 -1.84 1.20
N LYS A 166 -17.39 -1.27 2.09
CA LYS A 166 -17.77 0.16 2.02
C LYS A 166 -16.82 1.05 2.80
N ASP A 167 -16.00 0.48 3.69
CA ASP A 167 -15.07 1.22 4.55
C ASP A 167 -13.76 1.52 3.83
N VAL A 168 -13.79 2.47 2.91
CA VAL A 168 -12.60 2.93 2.16
C VAL A 168 -11.51 3.43 3.12
N ILE A 169 -11.91 4.19 4.14
CA ILE A 169 -10.97 4.80 5.10
C ILE A 169 -10.25 3.74 5.90
N GLY A 170 -10.98 2.80 6.51
CA GLY A 170 -10.40 1.73 7.30
C GLY A 170 -9.47 0.83 6.47
N VAL A 171 -9.86 0.48 5.25
CA VAL A 171 -9.04 -0.32 4.32
C VAL A 171 -7.72 0.37 3.99
N GLU A 172 -7.71 1.69 3.76
CA GLU A 172 -6.48 2.43 3.50
C GLU A 172 -5.61 2.57 4.74
N ILE A 173 -6.21 2.86 5.91
CA ILE A 173 -5.48 2.99 7.18
C ILE A 173 -4.80 1.66 7.54
N CYS A 174 -5.56 0.57 7.59
CA CYS A 174 -5.03 -0.76 7.93
C CYS A 174 -3.86 -1.14 7.03
N SER A 175 -4.04 -1.00 5.72
CA SER A 175 -3.03 -1.33 4.72
C SER A 175 -1.76 -0.46 4.80
N ALA A 176 -1.86 0.75 5.36
CA ALA A 176 -0.71 1.61 5.58
C ALA A 176 0.02 1.26 6.88
N ILE A 177 -0.69 1.27 8.02
CA ILE A 177 -0.06 1.11 9.35
C ILE A 177 0.48 -0.30 9.59
N LYS A 178 -0.04 -1.33 8.90
CA LYS A 178 0.48 -2.69 8.98
C LYS A 178 1.99 -2.78 8.70
N ASN A 179 2.56 -1.88 7.90
CA ASN A 179 3.99 -1.85 7.61
C ASN A 179 4.83 -1.47 8.84
N ILE A 180 4.29 -0.63 9.72
CA ILE A 180 4.94 -0.30 10.99
C ILE A 180 4.83 -1.50 11.94
N TYR A 181 3.64 -2.10 12.03
CA TYR A 181 3.41 -3.23 12.91
C TYR A 181 4.16 -4.50 12.48
N SER A 182 4.37 -4.70 11.18
CA SER A 182 5.22 -5.81 10.73
C SER A 182 6.69 -5.65 11.13
N MET A 183 7.23 -4.43 11.28
CA MET A 183 8.53 -4.20 11.91
C MET A 183 8.50 -4.56 13.40
N ILE A 184 7.45 -4.17 14.12
CA ILE A 184 7.28 -4.46 15.54
C ILE A 184 7.23 -5.98 15.76
N ILE A 185 6.44 -6.70 14.99
CA ILE A 185 6.32 -8.16 15.06
C ILE A 185 7.65 -8.83 14.75
N GLY A 186 8.34 -8.39 13.69
CA GLY A 186 9.65 -8.91 13.31
C GLY A 186 10.73 -8.73 14.37
N SER A 187 10.58 -7.75 15.28
CA SER A 187 11.52 -7.55 16.39
C SER A 187 11.38 -8.56 17.53
N GLY A 188 10.39 -9.43 17.48
CA GLY A 188 10.16 -10.46 18.49
C GLY A 188 11.26 -11.49 18.59
N LEU A 189 11.95 -11.83 17.50
CA LEU A 189 13.04 -12.80 17.35
C LEU A 189 12.64 -14.26 17.62
N SER A 190 11.55 -14.52 18.32
CA SER A 190 10.98 -15.83 18.58
C SER A 190 9.51 -15.87 18.23
N LEU A 191 8.97 -17.06 17.93
CA LEU A 191 7.55 -17.21 17.57
C LEU A 191 6.62 -16.76 18.70
N ASN A 192 6.91 -17.17 19.95
CA ASN A 192 6.08 -16.81 21.11
C ASN A 192 6.01 -15.28 21.31
N LYS A 193 7.16 -14.60 21.26
CA LYS A 193 7.21 -13.14 21.40
C LYS A 193 6.55 -12.45 20.20
N SER A 194 6.80 -12.91 18.97
CA SER A 194 6.18 -12.38 17.77
C SER A 194 4.66 -12.56 17.77
N SER A 195 4.15 -13.68 18.28
CA SER A 195 2.70 -13.91 18.45
C SER A 195 2.08 -12.90 19.42
N SER A 196 2.70 -12.69 20.60
CA SER A 196 2.25 -11.65 21.54
C SER A 196 2.25 -10.26 20.91
N LEU A 197 3.30 -9.92 20.15
CA LEU A 197 3.37 -8.64 19.44
C LEU A 197 2.32 -8.53 18.34
N PHE A 198 2.03 -9.63 17.65
CA PHE A 198 0.98 -9.66 16.62
C PHE A 198 -0.38 -9.34 17.24
N GLN A 199 -0.76 -10.01 18.35
CA GLN A 199 -2.01 -9.76 19.04
C GLN A 199 -2.12 -8.29 19.53
N LYS A 200 -1.07 -7.76 20.19
CA LYS A 200 -1.02 -6.38 20.66
C LYS A 200 -1.09 -5.38 19.47
N SER A 201 -0.44 -5.71 18.36
CA SER A 201 -0.49 -4.89 17.13
C SER A 201 -1.90 -4.77 16.60
N LEU A 202 -2.67 -5.84 16.55
CA LEU A 202 -4.07 -5.81 16.12
C LEU A 202 -4.93 -4.91 17.02
N SER A 203 -4.70 -4.96 18.34
CA SER A 203 -5.41 -4.11 19.31
C SER A 203 -5.11 -2.62 19.09
N GLU A 204 -3.84 -2.26 18.88
CA GLU A 204 -3.46 -0.88 18.56
C GLU A 204 -3.99 -0.44 17.19
N MET A 205 -3.95 -1.32 16.17
CA MET A 205 -4.50 -1.05 14.85
C MET A 205 -6.00 -0.76 14.92
N LYS A 206 -6.79 -1.53 15.70
CA LYS A 206 -8.21 -1.26 15.92
C LYS A 206 -8.43 0.15 16.47
N TYR A 207 -7.70 0.49 17.54
CA TYR A 207 -7.80 1.80 18.15
C TYR A 207 -7.45 2.93 17.18
N ILE A 208 -6.34 2.84 16.45
CA ILE A 208 -5.92 3.85 15.48
C ILE A 208 -6.95 3.98 14.35
N THR A 209 -7.42 2.87 13.81
CA THR A 209 -8.39 2.85 12.70
C THR A 209 -9.67 3.56 13.09
N ARG A 210 -10.21 3.29 14.29
CA ARG A 210 -11.39 3.97 14.84
C ARG A 210 -11.16 5.48 15.00
N GLN A 211 -10.02 5.87 15.60
CA GLN A 211 -9.70 7.29 15.83
C GLN A 211 -9.58 8.07 14.50
N LEU A 212 -9.17 7.40 13.44
CA LEU A 212 -9.07 7.98 12.10
C LEU A 212 -10.34 7.78 11.24
N LYS A 213 -11.47 7.42 11.88
CA LYS A 213 -12.81 7.30 11.26
C LYS A 213 -12.96 6.11 10.29
N GLY A 214 -12.13 5.09 10.39
CA GLY A 214 -12.35 3.76 9.81
C GLY A 214 -13.08 2.84 10.80
N LYS A 215 -13.59 1.72 10.33
CA LYS A 215 -14.26 0.71 11.16
C LYS A 215 -13.21 -0.23 11.78
N GLU A 216 -13.39 -0.58 13.07
CA GLU A 216 -12.49 -1.50 13.78
C GLU A 216 -12.47 -2.90 13.15
N GLU A 217 -13.64 -3.37 12.67
CA GLU A 217 -13.79 -4.69 12.05
C GLU A 217 -12.92 -4.82 10.81
N THR A 218 -12.64 -3.70 10.12
CA THR A 218 -11.76 -3.70 8.93
C THR A 218 -10.34 -4.19 9.25
N VAL A 219 -9.89 -4.08 10.51
CA VAL A 219 -8.59 -4.63 10.93
C VAL A 219 -8.54 -6.15 10.80
N LEU A 220 -9.67 -6.84 10.94
CA LEU A 220 -9.77 -8.29 10.80
C LEU A 220 -9.97 -8.75 9.36
N SER A 221 -9.98 -7.83 8.40
CA SER A 221 -10.11 -8.13 6.97
C SER A 221 -8.75 -8.40 6.31
N LEU A 222 -8.79 -8.71 5.01
CA LEU A 222 -7.59 -8.85 4.17
C LEU A 222 -6.71 -7.59 4.14
N ALA A 223 -7.28 -6.39 4.30
CA ALA A 223 -6.50 -5.15 4.35
C ALA A 223 -5.73 -4.95 5.66
N GLY A 224 -6.19 -5.57 6.75
CA GLY A 224 -5.58 -5.52 8.07
C GLY A 224 -4.80 -6.79 8.38
N VAL A 225 -5.44 -7.74 9.07
CA VAL A 225 -4.79 -8.97 9.57
C VAL A 225 -4.17 -9.80 8.45
N GLY A 226 -4.84 -9.94 7.30
CA GLY A 226 -4.32 -10.73 6.19
C GLY A 226 -3.02 -10.14 5.61
N ASP A 227 -2.99 -8.84 5.32
CA ASP A 227 -1.80 -8.17 4.79
C ASP A 227 -0.69 -8.02 5.87
N LEU A 228 -1.07 -7.91 7.16
CA LEU A 228 -0.13 -7.90 8.27
C LEU A 228 0.57 -9.25 8.42
N TYR A 229 -0.18 -10.36 8.37
CA TYR A 229 0.37 -11.72 8.45
C TYR A 229 1.44 -11.95 7.39
N VAL A 230 1.11 -11.73 6.12
CA VAL A 230 2.07 -11.90 5.01
C VAL A 230 3.29 -10.98 5.14
N SER A 231 3.08 -9.76 5.63
CA SER A 231 4.18 -8.79 5.80
C SER A 231 5.08 -9.13 6.98
N ALA A 232 4.54 -9.71 8.04
CA ALA A 232 5.29 -10.17 9.20
C ALA A 232 6.08 -11.46 8.90
N ALA A 233 5.55 -12.35 8.07
CA ALA A 233 6.16 -13.63 7.72
C ALA A 233 7.46 -13.54 6.92
N GLY A 234 7.82 -12.37 6.33
CA GLY A 234 9.08 -12.28 5.56
C GLY A 234 9.24 -11.02 4.72
N GLY A 235 8.44 -9.99 4.96
CA GLY A 235 8.54 -8.72 4.24
C GLY A 235 9.75 -7.88 4.67
N ARG A 236 10.10 -6.85 3.85
CA ARG A 236 11.21 -5.92 4.13
C ARG A 236 11.06 -5.21 5.49
N ASN A 237 9.83 -4.88 5.87
CA ASN A 237 9.56 -4.27 7.18
C ASN A 237 9.85 -5.26 8.32
N SER A 238 9.41 -6.52 8.21
CA SER A 238 9.71 -7.57 9.19
C SER A 238 11.21 -7.83 9.30
N LYS A 239 11.92 -7.90 8.17
CA LYS A 239 13.39 -8.02 8.13
C LYS A 239 14.08 -6.88 8.89
N MET A 240 13.65 -5.63 8.66
CA MET A 240 14.15 -4.49 9.45
C MET A 240 13.85 -4.66 10.95
N GLY A 241 12.63 -5.08 11.27
CA GLY A 241 12.22 -5.38 12.65
C GLY A 241 13.14 -6.38 13.32
N ASN A 242 13.52 -7.46 12.62
CA ASN A 242 14.45 -8.47 13.14
C ASN A 242 15.80 -7.86 13.55
N TYR A 243 16.38 -6.99 12.72
CA TYR A 243 17.62 -6.28 13.09
C TYR A 243 17.43 -5.34 14.30
N LEU A 244 16.26 -4.66 14.37
CA LEU A 244 15.95 -3.82 15.54
C LEU A 244 15.84 -4.66 16.81
N GLY A 245 15.23 -5.85 16.73
CA GLY A 245 15.15 -6.80 17.84
C GLY A 245 16.51 -7.32 18.31
N GLN A 246 17.46 -7.48 17.38
CA GLN A 246 18.86 -7.82 17.67
C GLN A 246 19.66 -6.66 18.30
N GLY A 247 19.05 -5.51 18.54
CA GLY A 247 19.68 -4.36 19.19
C GLY A 247 20.35 -3.36 18.26
N PHE A 248 20.21 -3.52 16.93
CA PHE A 248 20.66 -2.49 15.99
C PHE A 248 19.73 -1.27 16.04
N THR A 249 20.28 -0.07 15.81
CA THR A 249 19.45 1.10 15.53
C THR A 249 18.98 1.07 14.08
N PHE A 250 17.91 1.83 13.76
CA PHE A 250 17.39 1.86 12.39
C PHE A 250 18.46 2.25 11.36
N LYS A 251 19.23 3.31 11.63
CA LYS A 251 20.28 3.78 10.71
C LYS A 251 21.39 2.74 10.53
N SER A 252 21.83 2.12 11.63
CA SER A 252 22.89 1.08 11.55
C SER A 252 22.44 -0.16 10.78
N ALA A 253 21.23 -0.65 11.05
CA ALA A 253 20.65 -1.79 10.32
C ALA A 253 20.45 -1.47 8.82
N LYS A 254 19.94 -0.27 8.52
CA LYS A 254 19.73 0.19 7.14
C LYS A 254 21.05 0.25 6.36
N LYS A 255 22.10 0.85 6.96
CA LYS A 255 23.43 0.99 6.34
C LYS A 255 24.12 -0.36 6.14
N LYS A 256 24.02 -1.28 7.11
CA LYS A 256 24.78 -2.54 7.10
C LYS A 256 24.10 -3.65 6.28
N PHE A 257 22.78 -3.78 6.38
CA PHE A 257 22.07 -4.97 5.90
C PHE A 257 20.99 -4.71 4.83
N MET A 258 20.55 -3.45 4.68
CA MET A 258 19.39 -3.14 3.84
C MET A 258 19.60 -1.88 2.96
N VAL A 259 20.82 -1.67 2.46
CA VAL A 259 21.23 -0.46 1.72
C VAL A 259 20.25 -0.13 0.59
N ASN A 260 19.88 -1.12 -0.21
CA ASN A 260 19.04 -0.97 -1.39
C ASN A 260 17.54 -1.26 -1.14
N ASP A 261 17.18 -1.63 0.09
CA ASP A 261 15.79 -1.97 0.42
C ASP A 261 14.99 -0.72 0.83
N THR A 262 13.83 -0.51 0.26
CA THR A 262 12.89 0.49 0.76
C THR A 262 12.12 -0.09 1.95
N VAL A 263 12.14 0.59 3.09
CA VAL A 263 11.39 0.24 4.30
C VAL A 263 10.18 1.17 4.41
N GLU A 264 9.05 0.74 3.88
CA GLU A 264 7.84 1.57 3.79
C GLU A 264 7.29 2.00 5.16
N GLY A 265 7.47 1.15 6.17
CA GLY A 265 7.07 1.46 7.54
C GLY A 265 7.84 2.65 8.14
N GLU A 266 9.13 2.79 7.83
CA GLU A 266 9.92 3.95 8.25
C GLU A 266 9.45 5.24 7.57
N GLN A 267 9.21 5.18 6.27
CA GLN A 267 8.70 6.34 5.53
C GLN A 267 7.35 6.80 6.11
N LEU A 268 6.47 5.85 6.41
CA LEU A 268 5.18 6.14 7.02
C LEU A 268 5.35 6.72 8.44
N VAL A 269 6.25 6.16 9.27
CA VAL A 269 6.54 6.72 10.60
C VAL A 269 6.93 8.18 10.51
N ARG A 270 7.85 8.54 9.62
CA ARG A 270 8.26 9.95 9.45
C ARG A 270 7.12 10.86 9.02
N GLU A 271 6.25 10.36 8.18
CA GLU A 271 5.09 11.12 7.69
C GLU A 271 4.05 11.37 8.79
N ILE A 272 3.68 10.34 9.56
CA ILE A 272 2.54 10.43 10.49
C ILE A 272 2.92 10.75 11.94
N ALA A 273 4.20 10.62 12.31
CA ALA A 273 4.64 10.79 13.70
C ALA A 273 4.24 12.15 14.31
N PRO A 274 4.33 13.31 13.60
CA PRO A 274 3.94 14.59 14.20
C PRO A 274 2.48 14.60 14.66
N PHE A 275 1.61 13.90 13.93
CA PHE A 275 0.21 13.77 14.30
C PHE A 275 0.00 12.76 15.42
N ILE A 276 0.59 11.56 15.30
CA ILE A 276 0.43 10.48 16.29
C ILE A 276 0.91 10.93 17.67
N LEU A 277 2.11 11.52 17.75
CA LEU A 277 2.68 11.97 19.02
C LEU A 277 1.87 13.07 19.70
N LYS A 278 1.15 13.90 18.92
CA LYS A 278 0.35 15.00 19.46
C LYS A 278 -1.08 14.59 19.81
N LYS A 279 -1.69 13.68 19.04
CA LYS A 279 -3.14 13.42 19.09
C LYS A 279 -3.51 12.11 19.77
N PHE A 280 -2.56 11.19 19.92
CA PHE A 280 -2.86 9.86 20.48
C PHE A 280 -2.30 9.69 21.89
N ASN A 281 -3.03 8.92 22.69
CA ASN A 281 -2.57 8.53 24.02
C ASN A 281 -1.54 7.39 23.90
N SER A 282 -0.33 7.62 24.40
CA SER A 282 0.76 6.63 24.37
C SER A 282 0.44 5.34 25.14
N LYS A 283 -0.42 5.39 26.16
CA LYS A 283 -0.90 4.20 26.89
C LYS A 283 -1.80 3.29 26.04
N LYS A 284 -2.48 3.85 25.04
CA LYS A 284 -3.39 3.10 24.13
C LYS A 284 -2.67 2.49 22.92
N ILE A 285 -1.53 3.04 22.53
CA ILE A 285 -0.71 2.56 21.39
C ILE A 285 0.79 2.56 21.73
N PRO A 286 1.20 1.88 22.82
CA PRO A 286 2.57 1.91 23.30
C PRO A 286 3.60 1.39 22.28
N LEU A 287 3.27 0.35 21.51
CA LEU A 287 4.17 -0.20 20.49
C LEU A 287 4.46 0.81 19.37
N MET A 288 3.42 1.50 18.88
CA MET A 288 3.56 2.55 17.88
C MET A 288 4.47 3.68 18.39
N PHE A 289 4.25 4.16 19.61
CA PHE A 289 5.09 5.21 20.20
C PHE A 289 6.55 4.79 20.36
N ARG A 290 6.81 3.56 20.78
CA ARG A 290 8.18 3.03 20.90
C ARG A 290 8.86 2.96 19.54
N MET A 291 8.16 2.45 18.51
CA MET A 291 8.70 2.37 17.15
C MET A 291 8.97 3.77 16.57
N ILE A 292 8.06 4.72 16.75
CA ILE A 292 8.26 6.11 16.32
C ILE A 292 9.52 6.68 16.98
N ARG A 293 9.68 6.53 18.30
CA ARG A 293 10.86 7.02 19.03
C ARG A 293 12.15 6.37 18.55
N ALA A 294 12.15 5.06 18.33
CA ALA A 294 13.31 4.31 17.84
C ALA A 294 13.77 4.84 16.47
N ILE A 295 12.84 5.08 15.54
CA ILE A 295 13.15 5.56 14.20
C ILE A 295 13.59 7.04 14.21
N LEU A 296 12.80 7.92 14.84
CA LEU A 296 13.07 9.35 14.78
C LEU A 296 14.33 9.75 15.57
N LYS A 297 14.54 9.15 16.74
CA LYS A 297 15.69 9.43 17.60
C LYS A 297 16.88 8.49 17.36
N ASN A 298 16.75 7.57 16.41
CA ASN A 298 17.72 6.53 16.10
C ASN A 298 18.22 5.77 17.35
N LYS A 299 17.29 5.45 18.25
CA LYS A 299 17.56 4.65 19.46
C LYS A 299 17.31 3.17 19.22
N LYS A 300 17.87 2.31 20.08
CA LYS A 300 17.52 0.90 20.09
C LYS A 300 16.02 0.73 20.35
N PHE A 301 15.40 -0.21 19.66
CA PHE A 301 14.00 -0.55 19.89
C PHE A 301 13.91 -1.56 21.03
N SER A 302 13.19 -1.21 22.09
CA SER A 302 12.89 -2.09 23.23
C SER A 302 11.39 -2.17 23.45
N ILE A 303 10.91 -3.36 23.83
CA ILE A 303 9.50 -3.69 24.08
C ILE A 303 9.31 -3.90 25.56
#